data_c461f021931bf20fe49335b0d757a63d
#
_entry.id   c461f021931bf20fe49335b0d757a63d
#
_cell.length_a   1.000
_cell.length_b   1.000
_cell.length_c   1.000
_cell.angle_alpha   90.00
_cell.angle_beta   90.00
_cell.angle_gamma   90.00
#
_symmetry.space_group_name_H-M   'P 1'
#
loop_
_entity.id
_entity.type
_entity.pdbx_description
1 polymer ?
#
loop_
_entity_poly.entity_id
_entity_poly.type
_entity_poly.pdbx_seq_one_letter_code
_entity_poly.pdbx_strand_id
1 'polypeptide(L)'
;MTSGRLCLVTGATGYIGGRLVPELLAAGYRVRCASRHPGNLRDHPWAGDVEAVEADVLDAGSLRAALDGVDVAYYLVHAMGGGEDFRERDRRAARTFAGAAREAGASRVVYLGGLYSGGRLSEHLRSRAEVAEILLEAGVPVAVLRAAVIIGSGSVSFEMLRHLTERLPAMVTPRWVRSRIQPIAIRDVLRYLVGAAALPPEVSRGFDIGGPDVLTYRDMMQRYAAVAGLPRRVILPVPVLSPWLSSLWVGLITPVPGGLARPLVGSLTSEVVCREHDIAEYVPDPPGGLLGFDDAVRLALQRVREAGVGTRWSSAPVPGAPSDPLPTDPDWAGGSLYVDEREARTAAPPEAVWRVVEGIGGDNGWYSLPVAWRLRGLLDRLSGGVGLRRGRRDPARLRTGDALDFWRVEAVEPGRLLRLRAEMRLPGRAWLELAVRPGERGGSVYTQRAVFSPHGLLGHLYWRSISPFHALVFGGMPRNIVRAAVAGAGRDRTPTAGPR
;
A
#
# COMPACT_ATOMS: atom_id res chain seq x y z
N MET A 1 30.92 11.16 -6.54
CA MET A 1 30.13 12.39 -6.36
C MET A 1 28.91 12.30 -7.28
N THR A 2 27.70 12.09 -6.70
CA THR A 2 26.44 11.93 -7.44
C THR A 2 25.69 13.27 -7.63
N SER A 3 26.13 14.32 -6.95
CA SER A 3 25.50 15.65 -6.95
C SER A 3 25.44 16.24 -8.36
N GLY A 4 24.23 16.43 -8.85
CA GLY A 4 23.94 17.06 -10.15
C GLY A 4 23.63 16.11 -11.29
N ARG A 5 23.91 14.78 -11.21
CA ARG A 5 23.53 13.80 -12.27
C ARG A 5 22.01 13.68 -12.38
N LEU A 6 21.52 13.68 -13.61
CA LEU A 6 20.07 13.58 -13.91
C LEU A 6 19.68 12.12 -14.19
N CYS A 7 18.71 11.64 -13.40
CA CYS A 7 18.08 10.33 -13.60
C CYS A 7 16.71 10.48 -14.27
N LEU A 8 16.48 9.77 -15.37
CA LEU A 8 15.14 9.58 -15.92
C LEU A 8 14.50 8.33 -15.32
N VAL A 9 13.30 8.45 -14.79
CA VAL A 9 12.52 7.30 -14.30
C VAL A 9 11.29 7.12 -15.19
N THR A 10 11.28 6.07 -16.02
CA THR A 10 10.06 5.62 -16.69
C THR A 10 9.26 4.72 -15.75
N GLY A 11 7.92 4.79 -15.80
CA GLY A 11 7.09 4.03 -14.86
C GLY A 11 7.06 4.58 -13.42
N ALA A 12 7.29 5.89 -13.25
CA ALA A 12 7.24 6.58 -11.95
C ALA A 12 5.85 6.51 -11.27
N THR A 13 4.78 6.27 -12.01
CA THR A 13 3.43 5.99 -11.48
C THR A 13 3.23 4.55 -10.99
N GLY A 14 4.21 3.66 -11.23
CA GLY A 14 4.15 2.26 -10.82
C GLY A 14 4.71 2.03 -9.42
N TYR A 15 4.49 0.81 -8.91
CA TYR A 15 4.88 0.39 -7.56
C TYR A 15 6.37 0.64 -7.24
N ILE A 16 7.27 0.23 -8.13
CA ILE A 16 8.72 0.39 -7.96
C ILE A 16 9.14 1.84 -8.25
N GLY A 17 8.73 2.39 -9.40
CA GLY A 17 9.16 3.72 -9.83
C GLY A 17 8.77 4.82 -8.86
N GLY A 18 7.52 4.80 -8.36
CA GLY A 18 7.05 5.78 -7.40
C GLY A 18 7.80 5.77 -6.06
N ARG A 19 8.33 4.60 -5.67
CA ARG A 19 9.16 4.43 -4.46
C ARG A 19 10.64 4.68 -4.70
N LEU A 20 11.11 4.52 -5.94
CA LEU A 20 12.49 4.80 -6.31
C LEU A 20 12.79 6.30 -6.35
N VAL A 21 11.84 7.12 -6.79
CA VAL A 21 12.02 8.57 -6.93
C VAL A 21 12.55 9.23 -5.64
N PRO A 22 11.90 9.08 -4.48
CA PRO A 22 12.40 9.70 -3.24
C PRO A 22 13.78 9.17 -2.82
N GLU A 23 14.10 7.90 -3.10
CA GLU A 23 15.41 7.32 -2.79
C GLU A 23 16.52 7.92 -3.66
N LEU A 24 16.24 8.20 -4.94
CA LEU A 24 17.17 8.88 -5.84
C LEU A 24 17.39 10.34 -5.41
N LEU A 25 16.33 11.05 -5.04
CA LEU A 25 16.42 12.42 -4.49
C LEU A 25 17.26 12.44 -3.22
N ALA A 26 17.02 11.51 -2.29
CA ALA A 26 17.79 11.37 -1.05
C ALA A 26 19.27 11.04 -1.29
N ALA A 27 19.57 10.30 -2.39
CA ALA A 27 20.93 10.01 -2.82
C ALA A 27 21.62 11.19 -3.55
N GLY A 28 20.94 12.33 -3.73
CA GLY A 28 21.49 13.56 -4.34
C GLY A 28 21.41 13.60 -5.85
N TYR A 29 20.62 12.75 -6.50
CA TYR A 29 20.32 12.85 -7.93
C TYR A 29 19.24 13.88 -8.20
N ARG A 30 19.31 14.53 -9.35
CA ARG A 30 18.16 15.20 -9.96
C ARG A 30 17.29 14.12 -10.63
N VAL A 31 15.96 14.25 -10.56
CA VAL A 31 15.06 13.24 -11.10
C VAL A 31 14.07 13.85 -12.08
N ARG A 32 14.00 13.24 -13.27
CA ARG A 32 12.97 13.47 -14.28
C ARG A 32 12.07 12.25 -14.34
N CYS A 33 10.77 12.44 -14.22
CA CYS A 33 9.77 11.37 -14.26
C CYS A 33 9.04 11.39 -15.59
N ALA A 34 9.17 10.33 -16.38
CA ALA A 34 8.47 10.17 -17.65
C ALA A 34 7.14 9.41 -17.48
N SER A 35 6.05 10.00 -17.93
CA SER A 35 4.71 9.42 -17.92
C SER A 35 3.91 9.84 -19.12
N ARG A 36 3.02 8.98 -19.62
CA ARG A 36 2.03 9.35 -20.68
C ARG A 36 1.05 10.40 -20.20
N HIS A 37 0.84 10.50 -18.91
CA HIS A 37 -0.04 11.45 -18.25
C HIS A 37 0.66 12.04 -17.03
N PRO A 38 1.49 13.09 -17.18
CA PRO A 38 2.26 13.68 -16.08
C PRO A 38 1.38 14.18 -14.92
N GLY A 39 0.11 14.53 -15.22
CA GLY A 39 -0.86 14.92 -14.20
C GLY A 39 -1.05 13.90 -13.08
N ASN A 40 -0.85 12.62 -13.35
CA ASN A 40 -0.97 11.55 -12.35
C ASN A 40 0.15 11.58 -11.28
N LEU A 41 1.21 12.37 -11.51
CA LEU A 41 2.32 12.52 -10.57
C LEU A 41 2.08 13.64 -9.55
N ARG A 42 1.09 14.52 -9.76
CA ARG A 42 0.89 15.74 -8.95
C ARG A 42 0.61 15.50 -7.48
N ASP A 43 -0.06 14.39 -7.17
CA ASP A 43 -0.46 14.08 -5.81
C ASP A 43 0.63 13.34 -5.00
N HIS A 44 1.76 13.03 -5.65
CA HIS A 44 2.89 12.40 -4.95
C HIS A 44 3.59 13.41 -4.03
N PRO A 45 4.03 12.99 -2.81
CA PRO A 45 4.72 13.87 -1.86
C PRO A 45 5.96 14.55 -2.43
N TRP A 46 6.62 13.92 -3.40
CA TRP A 46 7.85 14.38 -4.06
C TRP A 46 7.60 15.13 -5.40
N ALA A 47 6.34 15.36 -5.77
CA ALA A 47 6.01 15.95 -7.08
C ALA A 47 6.66 17.33 -7.32
N GLY A 48 6.87 18.11 -6.25
CA GLY A 48 7.54 19.41 -6.33
C GLY A 48 9.06 19.36 -6.49
N ASP A 49 9.67 18.19 -6.29
CA ASP A 49 11.12 18.01 -6.29
C ASP A 49 11.65 17.38 -7.59
N VAL A 50 10.76 17.08 -8.54
CA VAL A 50 11.07 16.38 -9.79
C VAL A 50 10.60 17.14 -11.03
N GLU A 51 11.25 16.88 -12.16
CA GLU A 51 10.78 17.32 -13.47
C GLU A 51 9.82 16.24 -14.03
N ALA A 52 8.55 16.59 -14.23
CA ALA A 52 7.56 15.70 -14.83
C ALA A 52 7.43 15.98 -16.34
N VAL A 53 7.69 14.96 -17.17
CA VAL A 53 7.64 15.08 -18.63
C VAL A 53 6.68 14.06 -19.24
N GLU A 54 6.04 14.45 -20.35
CA GLU A 54 5.21 13.53 -21.12
C GLU A 54 6.09 12.70 -22.06
N ALA A 55 6.00 11.38 -21.93
CA ALA A 55 6.67 10.46 -22.84
C ALA A 55 5.96 9.09 -22.90
N ASP A 56 5.90 8.53 -24.12
CA ASP A 56 5.49 7.15 -24.37
C ASP A 56 6.72 6.33 -24.80
N VAL A 57 6.95 5.21 -24.15
CA VAL A 57 8.07 4.29 -24.48
C VAL A 57 7.94 3.68 -25.88
N LEU A 58 6.80 3.81 -26.56
CA LEU A 58 6.58 3.41 -27.94
C LEU A 58 6.84 4.54 -28.95
N ASP A 59 7.02 5.78 -28.48
CA ASP A 59 7.28 6.95 -29.32
C ASP A 59 8.72 7.45 -29.15
N ALA A 60 9.53 7.27 -30.17
CA ALA A 60 10.93 7.69 -30.19
C ALA A 60 11.12 9.20 -30.06
N GLY A 61 10.16 10.00 -30.55
CA GLY A 61 10.22 11.47 -30.49
C GLY A 61 10.11 11.97 -29.06
N SER A 62 9.08 11.52 -28.33
CA SER A 62 8.85 11.88 -26.94
C SER A 62 9.96 11.36 -26.02
N LEU A 63 10.51 10.16 -26.31
CA LEU A 63 11.64 9.61 -25.56
C LEU A 63 12.92 10.40 -25.74
N ARG A 64 13.25 10.86 -26.95
CA ARG A 64 14.44 11.71 -27.18
C ARG A 64 14.35 13.01 -26.37
N ALA A 65 13.19 13.65 -26.37
CA ALA A 65 12.98 14.85 -25.56
C ALA A 65 13.10 14.57 -24.05
N ALA A 66 12.55 13.43 -23.59
CA ALA A 66 12.64 13.05 -22.19
C ALA A 66 14.05 12.66 -21.74
N LEU A 67 14.87 12.11 -22.62
CA LEU A 67 16.24 11.68 -22.35
C LEU A 67 17.30 12.77 -22.58
N ASP A 68 16.93 13.95 -23.05
CA ASP A 68 17.87 15.05 -23.24
C ASP A 68 18.58 15.44 -21.93
N GLY A 69 19.91 15.38 -21.92
CA GLY A 69 20.75 15.66 -20.77
C GLY A 69 20.68 14.63 -19.62
N VAL A 70 20.10 13.45 -19.85
CA VAL A 70 19.98 12.38 -18.85
C VAL A 70 21.26 11.58 -18.76
N ASP A 71 21.79 11.44 -17.53
CA ASP A 71 22.96 10.58 -17.23
C ASP A 71 22.57 9.12 -17.04
N VAL A 72 21.48 8.85 -16.31
CA VAL A 72 21.04 7.48 -15.98
C VAL A 72 19.57 7.32 -16.30
N ALA A 73 19.23 6.30 -17.08
CA ALA A 73 17.86 6.02 -17.48
C ALA A 73 17.31 4.74 -16.86
N TYR A 74 16.26 4.84 -16.04
CA TYR A 74 15.57 3.69 -15.44
C TYR A 74 14.41 3.24 -16.32
N TYR A 75 14.50 2.01 -16.82
CA TYR A 75 13.43 1.38 -17.57
C TYR A 75 12.59 0.48 -16.66
N LEU A 76 11.49 1.03 -16.12
CA LEU A 76 10.60 0.34 -15.17
C LEU A 76 9.18 0.15 -15.72
N VAL A 77 9.02 0.28 -17.02
CA VAL A 77 7.74 0.05 -17.70
C VAL A 77 7.59 -1.41 -18.08
N HIS A 78 6.40 -1.94 -17.91
CA HIS A 78 6.04 -3.29 -18.31
C HIS A 78 4.56 -3.39 -18.70
N ALA A 79 4.27 -3.97 -19.87
CA ALA A 79 2.91 -4.22 -20.30
C ALA A 79 2.36 -5.48 -19.61
N MET A 80 1.62 -5.31 -18.50
CA MET A 80 0.95 -6.42 -17.79
C MET A 80 -0.48 -6.69 -18.32
N GLY A 81 -0.85 -6.21 -19.49
CA GLY A 81 -2.15 -6.45 -20.10
C GLY A 81 -2.16 -7.75 -20.90
N GLY A 82 -3.02 -8.71 -20.49
CA GLY A 82 -3.15 -9.99 -21.20
C GLY A 82 -3.73 -9.82 -22.61
N GLY A 83 -2.94 -10.16 -23.61
CA GLY A 83 -3.27 -10.31 -25.03
C GLY A 83 -2.09 -10.94 -25.73
N GLU A 84 -2.29 -11.60 -26.86
CA GLU A 84 -1.22 -12.26 -27.64
C GLU A 84 -0.13 -11.29 -28.09
N ASP A 85 -0.38 -9.98 -28.01
CA ASP A 85 0.47 -8.88 -28.53
C ASP A 85 1.37 -8.20 -27.47
N PHE A 86 1.30 -8.60 -26.18
CA PHE A 86 2.06 -7.90 -25.11
C PHE A 86 3.58 -8.06 -25.25
N ARG A 87 4.06 -9.24 -25.72
CA ARG A 87 5.48 -9.50 -25.91
C ARG A 87 6.09 -8.65 -27.03
N GLU A 88 5.39 -8.52 -28.17
CA GLU A 88 5.87 -7.67 -29.26
C GLU A 88 5.86 -6.19 -28.86
N ARG A 89 4.88 -5.81 -28.10
CA ARG A 89 4.79 -4.45 -27.53
C ARG A 89 5.93 -4.15 -26.56
N ASP A 90 6.26 -5.09 -25.67
CA ASP A 90 7.41 -4.99 -24.76
C ASP A 90 8.73 -4.92 -25.53
N ARG A 91 8.92 -5.77 -26.56
CA ARG A 91 10.13 -5.72 -27.43
C ARG A 91 10.25 -4.39 -28.16
N ARG A 92 9.17 -3.90 -28.76
CA ARG A 92 9.16 -2.61 -29.46
C ARG A 92 9.49 -1.47 -28.51
N ALA A 93 8.88 -1.45 -27.34
CA ALA A 93 9.16 -0.44 -26.32
C ALA A 93 10.61 -0.47 -25.86
N ALA A 94 11.17 -1.66 -25.60
CA ALA A 94 12.57 -1.81 -25.21
C ALA A 94 13.54 -1.34 -26.30
N ARG A 95 13.31 -1.69 -27.59
CA ARG A 95 14.14 -1.24 -28.72
C ARG A 95 14.07 0.28 -28.89
N THR A 96 12.86 0.86 -28.81
CA THR A 96 12.66 2.32 -28.94
C THR A 96 13.39 3.06 -27.82
N PHE A 97 13.26 2.57 -26.58
CA PHE A 97 13.95 3.16 -25.42
C PHE A 97 15.47 3.01 -25.51
N ALA A 98 15.96 1.82 -25.88
CA ALA A 98 17.38 1.55 -26.06
C ALA A 98 18.04 2.45 -27.11
N GLY A 99 17.36 2.64 -28.27
CA GLY A 99 17.80 3.54 -29.31
C GLY A 99 17.85 4.99 -28.85
N ALA A 100 16.80 5.46 -28.19
CA ALA A 100 16.74 6.83 -27.68
C ALA A 100 17.77 7.10 -26.58
N ALA A 101 18.02 6.14 -25.67
CA ALA A 101 19.03 6.27 -24.62
C ALA A 101 20.46 6.35 -25.21
N ARG A 102 20.74 5.57 -26.26
CA ARG A 102 22.02 5.64 -26.98
C ARG A 102 22.18 6.98 -27.71
N GLU A 103 21.17 7.43 -28.43
CA GLU A 103 21.18 8.70 -29.16
C GLU A 103 21.37 9.89 -28.22
N ALA A 104 20.78 9.86 -27.02
CA ALA A 104 20.93 10.88 -25.98
C ALA A 104 22.29 10.81 -25.25
N GLY A 105 23.10 9.79 -25.48
CA GLY A 105 24.39 9.62 -24.81
C GLY A 105 24.28 9.29 -23.32
N ALA A 106 23.19 8.63 -22.90
CA ALA A 106 23.02 8.20 -21.52
C ALA A 106 24.21 7.33 -21.06
N SER A 107 24.78 7.61 -19.90
CA SER A 107 25.94 6.86 -19.38
C SER A 107 25.56 5.47 -18.87
N ARG A 108 24.28 5.24 -18.55
CA ARG A 108 23.77 3.97 -18.04
C ARG A 108 22.27 3.81 -18.20
N VAL A 109 21.85 2.58 -18.47
CA VAL A 109 20.46 2.13 -18.33
C VAL A 109 20.36 1.16 -17.16
N VAL A 110 19.34 1.30 -16.33
CA VAL A 110 19.03 0.39 -15.23
C VAL A 110 17.66 -0.23 -15.47
N TYR A 111 17.60 -1.55 -15.48
CA TYR A 111 16.37 -2.32 -15.70
C TYR A 111 16.11 -3.30 -14.56
N LEU A 112 14.85 -3.36 -14.07
CA LEU A 112 14.40 -4.36 -13.11
C LEU A 112 13.65 -5.47 -13.84
N GLY A 113 14.32 -6.60 -14.02
CA GLY A 113 13.80 -7.80 -14.68
C GLY A 113 13.25 -8.84 -13.69
N GLY A 114 12.80 -9.98 -14.24
CA GLY A 114 12.42 -11.15 -13.45
C GLY A 114 13.60 -12.11 -13.27
N LEU A 115 13.72 -12.70 -12.09
CA LEU A 115 14.69 -13.76 -11.83
C LEU A 115 14.24 -15.07 -12.48
N TYR A 116 15.17 -15.79 -13.09
CA TYR A 116 14.94 -17.12 -13.66
C TYR A 116 16.18 -18.00 -13.51
N SER A 117 15.97 -19.26 -13.12
CA SER A 117 17.06 -20.19 -12.82
C SER A 117 17.31 -21.21 -13.92
N GLY A 118 16.76 -20.99 -15.13
CA GLY A 118 16.82 -21.92 -16.27
C GLY A 118 15.53 -22.75 -16.39
N GLY A 119 15.49 -23.65 -17.38
CA GLY A 119 14.30 -24.46 -17.66
C GLY A 119 13.26 -23.75 -18.54
N ARG A 120 12.01 -24.26 -18.52
CA ARG A 120 10.91 -23.73 -19.34
C ARG A 120 10.37 -22.44 -18.70
N LEU A 121 10.70 -21.30 -19.27
CA LEU A 121 10.19 -20.01 -18.81
C LEU A 121 8.70 -19.85 -19.12
N SER A 122 7.94 -19.23 -18.19
CA SER A 122 6.61 -18.71 -18.50
C SER A 122 6.70 -17.62 -19.58
N GLU A 123 5.61 -17.35 -20.28
CA GLU A 123 5.58 -16.27 -21.30
C GLU A 123 5.98 -14.93 -20.71
N HIS A 124 5.54 -14.64 -19.50
CA HIS A 124 5.88 -13.43 -18.77
C HIS A 124 7.38 -13.31 -18.47
N LEU A 125 8.02 -14.36 -17.92
CA LEU A 125 9.46 -14.36 -17.66
C LEU A 125 10.27 -14.32 -18.95
N ARG A 126 9.78 -14.94 -20.03
CA ARG A 126 10.42 -14.89 -21.35
C ARG A 126 10.41 -13.47 -21.91
N SER A 127 9.28 -12.74 -21.85
CA SER A 127 9.21 -11.33 -22.26
C SER A 127 10.23 -10.48 -21.50
N ARG A 128 10.34 -10.69 -20.19
CA ARG A 128 11.31 -9.94 -19.37
C ARG A 128 12.76 -10.27 -19.68
N ALA A 129 13.06 -11.52 -20.00
CA ALA A 129 14.40 -11.93 -20.45
C ALA A 129 14.74 -11.29 -21.81
N GLU A 130 13.81 -11.33 -22.77
CA GLU A 130 13.96 -10.70 -24.08
C GLU A 130 14.18 -9.18 -23.98
N VAL A 131 13.45 -8.49 -23.09
CA VAL A 131 13.69 -7.05 -22.81
C VAL A 131 15.10 -6.83 -22.26
N ALA A 132 15.57 -7.68 -21.34
CA ALA A 132 16.92 -7.57 -20.80
C ALA A 132 17.99 -7.74 -21.90
N GLU A 133 17.82 -8.71 -22.79
CA GLU A 133 18.72 -8.94 -23.94
C GLU A 133 18.76 -7.73 -24.87
N ILE A 134 17.60 -7.20 -25.27
CA ILE A 134 17.49 -6.01 -26.12
C ILE A 134 18.21 -4.80 -25.50
N LEU A 135 18.04 -4.59 -24.18
CA LEU A 135 18.70 -3.47 -23.51
C LEU A 135 20.21 -3.69 -23.42
N LEU A 136 20.70 -4.91 -23.12
CA LEU A 136 22.14 -5.22 -23.08
C LEU A 136 22.83 -5.03 -24.42
N GLU A 137 22.12 -5.21 -25.54
CA GLU A 137 22.61 -4.98 -26.88
C GLU A 137 22.54 -3.52 -27.35
N ALA A 138 22.04 -2.60 -26.49
CA ALA A 138 21.76 -1.20 -26.85
C ALA A 138 23.01 -0.36 -27.18
N GLY A 139 24.20 -0.83 -26.83
CA GLY A 139 25.44 -0.05 -26.97
C GLY A 139 25.64 1.02 -25.92
N VAL A 140 24.85 0.97 -24.84
CA VAL A 140 24.97 1.77 -23.61
C VAL A 140 25.23 0.79 -22.47
N PRO A 141 26.05 1.11 -21.44
CA PRO A 141 26.19 0.26 -20.26
C PRO A 141 24.83 -0.01 -19.57
N VAL A 142 24.50 -1.28 -19.33
CA VAL A 142 23.21 -1.69 -18.75
C VAL A 142 23.40 -2.51 -17.48
N ALA A 143 22.70 -2.14 -16.43
CA ALA A 143 22.54 -2.96 -15.23
C ALA A 143 21.14 -3.61 -15.23
N VAL A 144 21.06 -4.92 -15.40
CA VAL A 144 19.82 -5.68 -15.31
C VAL A 144 19.74 -6.31 -13.93
N LEU A 145 18.87 -5.81 -13.05
CA LEU A 145 18.61 -6.43 -11.75
C LEU A 145 17.47 -7.44 -11.88
N ARG A 146 17.72 -8.71 -11.56
CA ARG A 146 16.75 -9.80 -11.69
C ARG A 146 16.22 -10.20 -10.32
N ALA A 147 14.97 -9.86 -10.04
CA ALA A 147 14.29 -10.16 -8.77
C ALA A 147 13.20 -11.23 -8.94
N ALA A 148 13.00 -12.04 -7.92
CA ALA A 148 11.89 -12.98 -7.82
C ALA A 148 10.64 -12.26 -7.27
N VAL A 149 10.15 -12.66 -6.09
CA VAL A 149 9.02 -12.03 -5.40
C VAL A 149 9.51 -10.87 -4.54
N ILE A 150 8.98 -9.68 -4.80
CA ILE A 150 9.28 -8.49 -4.00
C ILE A 150 8.26 -8.38 -2.86
N ILE A 151 8.75 -8.35 -1.63
CA ILE A 151 7.95 -8.25 -0.40
C ILE A 151 7.81 -6.78 -0.01
N GLY A 152 6.59 -6.30 -0.05
CA GLY A 152 6.25 -4.93 0.35
C GLY A 152 4.79 -4.62 0.06
N SER A 153 4.17 -3.78 0.87
CA SER A 153 2.77 -3.38 0.72
C SER A 153 2.54 -2.71 -0.63
N GLY A 154 1.56 -3.19 -1.40
CA GLY A 154 1.28 -2.74 -2.77
C GLY A 154 1.95 -3.56 -3.88
N SER A 155 2.92 -4.43 -3.57
CA SER A 155 3.46 -5.38 -4.54
C SER A 155 2.42 -6.44 -4.90
N VAL A 156 2.15 -6.65 -6.19
CA VAL A 156 1.14 -7.62 -6.66
C VAL A 156 1.36 -9.01 -6.07
N SER A 157 2.60 -9.50 -6.10
CA SER A 157 2.95 -10.83 -5.59
C SER A 157 2.75 -10.94 -4.08
N PHE A 158 3.11 -9.90 -3.34
CA PHE A 158 2.91 -9.85 -1.89
C PHE A 158 1.43 -9.76 -1.53
N GLU A 159 0.64 -8.93 -2.23
CA GLU A 159 -0.80 -8.81 -1.97
C GLU A 159 -1.53 -10.12 -2.30
N MET A 160 -1.14 -10.83 -3.34
CA MET A 160 -1.69 -12.18 -3.61
C MET A 160 -1.39 -13.14 -2.45
N LEU A 161 -0.12 -13.23 -2.00
CA LEU A 161 0.27 -14.05 -0.85
C LEU A 161 -0.55 -13.69 0.39
N ARG A 162 -0.66 -12.41 0.68
CA ARG A 162 -1.40 -11.85 1.80
C ARG A 162 -2.87 -12.24 1.76
N HIS A 163 -3.59 -11.89 0.69
CA HIS A 163 -5.02 -12.16 0.61
C HIS A 163 -5.35 -13.65 0.65
N LEU A 164 -4.55 -14.51 0.00
CA LEU A 164 -4.72 -15.95 0.09
C LEU A 164 -4.54 -16.44 1.52
N THR A 165 -3.48 -15.99 2.19
CA THR A 165 -3.18 -16.44 3.56
C THR A 165 -4.18 -15.92 4.58
N GLU A 166 -4.62 -14.67 4.47
CA GLU A 166 -5.57 -14.06 5.42
C GLU A 166 -6.98 -14.63 5.27
N ARG A 167 -7.43 -14.86 4.04
CA ARG A 167 -8.82 -15.29 3.77
C ARG A 167 -9.04 -16.78 3.88
N LEU A 168 -7.99 -17.59 3.71
CA LEU A 168 -8.13 -19.05 3.63
C LEU A 168 -7.42 -19.75 4.79
N PRO A 169 -8.15 -20.24 5.81
CA PRO A 169 -7.58 -21.07 6.87
C PRO A 169 -7.13 -22.46 6.36
N ALA A 170 -7.80 -22.96 5.32
CA ALA A 170 -7.46 -24.20 4.62
C ALA A 170 -7.55 -23.96 3.10
N MET A 171 -6.60 -24.52 2.36
CA MET A 171 -6.55 -24.38 0.90
C MET A 171 -6.00 -25.61 0.22
N VAL A 172 -6.59 -25.91 -0.95
CA VAL A 172 -6.05 -26.89 -1.91
C VAL A 172 -5.19 -26.13 -2.90
N THR A 173 -3.95 -26.55 -3.08
CA THR A 173 -2.97 -25.85 -3.90
C THR A 173 -2.35 -26.77 -4.95
N PRO A 174 -1.88 -26.23 -6.09
CA PRO A 174 -1.10 -27.01 -7.04
C PRO A 174 0.26 -27.42 -6.47
N ARG A 175 0.92 -28.39 -7.13
CA ARG A 175 2.26 -28.85 -6.72
C ARG A 175 3.32 -27.75 -6.68
N TRP A 176 3.20 -26.71 -7.52
CA TRP A 176 4.16 -25.61 -7.58
C TRP A 176 4.26 -24.81 -6.27
N VAL A 177 3.30 -24.95 -5.34
CA VAL A 177 3.42 -24.35 -3.99
C VAL A 177 4.69 -24.78 -3.26
N ARG A 178 5.33 -25.87 -3.70
CA ARG A 178 6.61 -26.39 -3.22
C ARG A 178 7.84 -25.91 -3.99
N SER A 179 7.67 -25.13 -5.07
CA SER A 179 8.79 -24.55 -5.81
C SER A 179 9.54 -23.58 -4.92
N ARG A 180 10.88 -23.63 -4.99
CA ARG A 180 11.77 -22.75 -4.22
C ARG A 180 11.83 -21.38 -4.85
N ILE A 181 11.83 -20.39 -4.01
CA ILE A 181 11.88 -18.98 -4.39
C ILE A 181 12.72 -18.20 -3.40
N GLN A 182 13.43 -17.19 -3.87
CA GLN A 182 14.22 -16.30 -3.02
C GLN A 182 13.58 -14.91 -3.05
N PRO A 183 12.64 -14.60 -2.10
CA PRO A 183 12.00 -13.31 -2.01
C PRO A 183 12.99 -12.23 -1.57
N ILE A 184 12.73 -10.99 -1.95
CA ILE A 184 13.53 -9.82 -1.56
C ILE A 184 12.63 -8.70 -1.05
N ALA A 185 13.05 -7.99 0.01
CA ALA A 185 12.33 -6.83 0.50
C ALA A 185 12.40 -5.65 -0.48
N ILE A 186 11.31 -4.90 -0.61
CA ILE A 186 11.29 -3.69 -1.46
C ILE A 186 12.40 -2.69 -1.09
N ARG A 187 12.71 -2.53 0.20
CA ARG A 187 13.81 -1.69 0.68
C ARG A 187 15.15 -2.07 0.02
N ASP A 188 15.43 -3.35 -0.06
CA ASP A 188 16.70 -3.86 -0.57
C ASP A 188 16.74 -3.79 -2.11
N VAL A 189 15.60 -3.97 -2.78
CA VAL A 189 15.46 -3.71 -4.24
C VAL A 189 15.78 -2.26 -4.56
N LEU A 190 15.23 -1.31 -3.82
CA LEU A 190 15.47 0.12 -4.04
C LEU A 190 16.92 0.49 -3.78
N ARG A 191 17.55 -0.08 -2.75
CA ARG A 191 18.99 0.08 -2.51
C ARG A 191 19.82 -0.34 -3.71
N TYR A 192 19.56 -1.52 -4.28
CA TYR A 192 20.26 -2.00 -5.46
C TYR A 192 19.97 -1.15 -6.71
N LEU A 193 18.74 -0.68 -6.89
CA LEU A 193 18.40 0.22 -7.99
C LEU A 193 19.15 1.55 -7.89
N VAL A 194 19.21 2.17 -6.72
CA VAL A 194 19.98 3.41 -6.50
C VAL A 194 21.48 3.15 -6.72
N GLY A 195 22.03 2.08 -6.14
CA GLY A 195 23.43 1.73 -6.29
C GLY A 195 23.83 1.43 -7.74
N ALA A 196 22.94 0.83 -8.52
CA ALA A 196 23.18 0.50 -9.93
C ALA A 196 23.44 1.73 -10.82
N ALA A 197 22.97 2.91 -10.42
CA ALA A 197 23.28 4.17 -11.11
C ALA A 197 24.77 4.55 -11.07
N ALA A 198 25.50 4.07 -10.07
CA ALA A 198 26.91 4.39 -9.84
C ALA A 198 27.89 3.28 -10.23
N LEU A 199 27.41 2.20 -10.83
CA LEU A 199 28.27 1.11 -11.30
C LEU A 199 29.33 1.61 -12.31
N PRO A 200 30.55 1.05 -12.34
CA PRO A 200 31.59 1.40 -13.30
C PRO A 200 31.10 1.24 -14.75
N PRO A 201 31.50 2.13 -15.68
CA PRO A 201 31.00 2.10 -17.08
C PRO A 201 31.21 0.76 -17.81
N GLU A 202 32.27 0.05 -17.47
CA GLU A 202 32.62 -1.26 -18.03
C GLU A 202 31.69 -2.39 -17.59
N VAL A 203 30.92 -2.16 -16.53
CA VAL A 203 29.97 -3.15 -15.99
C VAL A 203 28.64 -3.05 -16.74
N SER A 204 28.42 -3.97 -17.67
CA SER A 204 27.18 -4.09 -18.46
C SER A 204 26.72 -5.54 -18.44
N ARG A 205 25.88 -5.92 -17.49
CA ARG A 205 25.42 -7.30 -17.27
C ARG A 205 24.17 -7.41 -16.41
N GLY A 206 23.67 -8.63 -16.29
CA GLY A 206 22.62 -8.99 -15.35
C GLY A 206 23.19 -9.39 -14.00
N PHE A 207 22.47 -9.03 -12.92
CA PHE A 207 22.72 -9.41 -11.54
C PHE A 207 21.46 -10.02 -10.93
N ASP A 208 21.61 -11.14 -10.23
CA ASP A 208 20.54 -11.72 -9.45
C ASP A 208 20.44 -10.99 -8.11
N ILE A 209 19.22 -10.56 -7.73
CA ILE A 209 18.98 -9.92 -6.45
C ILE A 209 17.92 -10.68 -5.66
N GLY A 210 18.28 -11.14 -4.47
CA GLY A 210 17.42 -11.91 -3.58
C GLY A 210 17.70 -11.56 -2.12
N GLY A 211 16.72 -11.79 -1.26
CA GLY A 211 16.91 -11.69 0.18
C GLY A 211 17.69 -12.90 0.74
N PRO A 212 17.92 -12.95 2.06
CA PRO A 212 18.69 -14.02 2.69
C PRO A 212 17.95 -15.35 2.76
N ASP A 213 16.63 -15.36 2.62
CA ASP A 213 15.80 -16.55 2.77
C ASP A 213 15.52 -17.21 1.41
N VAL A 214 15.71 -18.53 1.32
CA VAL A 214 15.20 -19.36 0.22
C VAL A 214 14.04 -20.20 0.77
N LEU A 215 12.84 -19.95 0.28
CA LEU A 215 11.57 -20.47 0.82
C LEU A 215 10.76 -21.14 -0.28
N THR A 216 9.80 -21.98 0.10
CA THR A 216 8.70 -22.35 -0.80
C THR A 216 7.52 -21.38 -0.61
N TYR A 217 6.58 -21.33 -1.57
CA TYR A 217 5.33 -20.56 -1.40
C TYR A 217 4.57 -21.02 -0.16
N ARG A 218 4.60 -22.34 0.14
CA ARG A 218 4.03 -22.88 1.35
C ARG A 218 4.68 -22.28 2.60
N ASP A 219 6.01 -22.21 2.63
CA ASP A 219 6.74 -21.65 3.77
C ASP A 219 6.45 -20.15 3.92
N MET A 220 6.43 -19.40 2.82
CA MET A 220 6.05 -17.98 2.84
C MET A 220 4.64 -17.78 3.42
N MET A 221 3.63 -18.60 3.03
CA MET A 221 2.29 -18.52 3.58
C MET A 221 2.27 -18.85 5.09
N GLN A 222 3.02 -19.85 5.53
CA GLN A 222 3.08 -20.23 6.95
C GLN A 222 3.79 -19.14 7.78
N ARG A 223 4.92 -18.63 7.30
CA ARG A 223 5.67 -17.56 7.96
C ARG A 223 4.85 -16.24 7.98
N TYR A 224 4.19 -15.91 6.86
CA TYR A 224 3.24 -14.79 6.84
C TYR A 224 2.16 -14.96 7.91
N ALA A 225 1.51 -16.12 8.00
CA ALA A 225 0.47 -16.39 8.98
C ALA A 225 1.00 -16.18 10.41
N ALA A 226 2.19 -16.67 10.72
CA ALA A 226 2.82 -16.50 12.02
C ALA A 226 3.07 -15.01 12.35
N VAL A 227 3.65 -14.24 11.43
CA VAL A 227 3.91 -12.80 11.59
C VAL A 227 2.60 -12.00 11.74
N ALA A 228 1.56 -12.38 11.00
CA ALA A 228 0.25 -11.76 11.06
C ALA A 228 -0.58 -12.16 12.30
N GLY A 229 -0.10 -13.12 13.12
CA GLY A 229 -0.82 -13.64 14.29
C GLY A 229 -2.01 -14.53 13.91
N LEU A 230 -1.96 -15.18 12.74
CA LEU A 230 -2.98 -16.09 12.26
C LEU A 230 -2.66 -17.54 12.64
N PRO A 231 -3.65 -18.43 12.85
CA PRO A 231 -3.42 -19.85 13.02
C PRO A 231 -2.66 -20.45 11.82
N ARG A 232 -1.98 -21.54 12.02
CA ARG A 232 -1.29 -22.27 10.96
C ARG A 232 -2.26 -22.65 9.83
N ARG A 233 -1.86 -22.41 8.57
CA ARG A 233 -2.69 -22.71 7.40
C ARG A 233 -2.62 -24.16 7.03
N VAL A 234 -3.78 -24.78 6.74
CA VAL A 234 -3.84 -26.13 6.19
C VAL A 234 -3.66 -26.03 4.67
N ILE A 235 -2.51 -26.47 4.15
CA ILE A 235 -2.17 -26.38 2.73
C ILE A 235 -2.01 -27.80 2.18
N LEU A 236 -2.94 -28.24 1.33
CA LEU A 236 -2.98 -29.55 0.72
C LEU A 236 -2.59 -29.45 -0.77
N PRO A 237 -1.37 -29.83 -1.15
CA PRO A 237 -0.95 -29.83 -2.55
C PRO A 237 -1.58 -31.01 -3.30
N VAL A 238 -2.27 -30.75 -4.41
CA VAL A 238 -2.87 -31.76 -5.27
C VAL A 238 -2.25 -31.72 -6.68
N PRO A 239 -2.15 -32.89 -7.36
CA PRO A 239 -1.49 -32.96 -8.66
C PRO A 239 -2.31 -32.41 -9.83
N VAL A 240 -3.63 -32.23 -9.68
CA VAL A 240 -4.59 -32.06 -10.77
C VAL A 240 -4.91 -30.60 -11.10
N LEU A 241 -4.48 -29.63 -10.28
CA LEU A 241 -4.79 -28.21 -10.51
C LEU A 241 -3.87 -27.63 -11.59
N SER A 242 -4.45 -27.30 -12.75
CA SER A 242 -3.75 -26.57 -13.81
C SER A 242 -3.47 -25.11 -13.40
N PRO A 243 -2.45 -24.44 -13.98
CA PRO A 243 -2.20 -23.02 -13.75
C PRO A 243 -3.41 -22.13 -14.07
N TRP A 244 -4.21 -22.51 -15.09
CA TRP A 244 -5.43 -21.81 -15.47
C TRP A 244 -6.50 -21.86 -14.37
N LEU A 245 -6.78 -23.05 -13.83
CA LEU A 245 -7.76 -23.23 -12.76
C LEU A 245 -7.29 -22.50 -11.48
N SER A 246 -6.00 -22.55 -11.20
CA SER A 246 -5.39 -21.81 -10.09
C SER A 246 -5.57 -20.31 -10.23
N SER A 247 -5.41 -19.74 -11.44
CA SER A 247 -5.56 -18.31 -11.67
C SER A 247 -7.02 -17.83 -11.51
N LEU A 248 -8.00 -18.65 -11.89
CA LEU A 248 -9.42 -18.35 -11.65
C LEU A 248 -9.72 -18.31 -10.15
N TRP A 249 -9.20 -19.29 -9.41
CA TRP A 249 -9.38 -19.36 -7.97
C TRP A 249 -8.72 -18.21 -7.22
N VAL A 250 -7.49 -17.85 -7.61
CA VAL A 250 -6.80 -16.66 -7.08
C VAL A 250 -7.60 -15.39 -7.34
N GLY A 251 -8.15 -15.22 -8.56
CA GLY A 251 -8.99 -14.06 -8.90
C GLY A 251 -10.30 -14.00 -8.12
N LEU A 252 -10.85 -15.16 -7.68
CA LEU A 252 -12.05 -15.20 -6.83
C LEU A 252 -11.75 -14.78 -5.38
N ILE A 253 -10.59 -15.18 -4.87
CA ILE A 253 -10.23 -14.96 -3.46
C ILE A 253 -9.52 -13.64 -3.24
N THR A 254 -8.76 -13.16 -4.22
CA THR A 254 -7.99 -11.92 -4.10
C THR A 254 -8.65 -10.79 -4.89
N PRO A 255 -8.55 -9.53 -4.47
CA PRO A 255 -9.04 -8.39 -5.25
C PRO A 255 -8.09 -8.02 -6.40
N VAL A 256 -6.98 -8.76 -6.56
CA VAL A 256 -6.01 -8.52 -7.64
C VAL A 256 -6.63 -8.88 -8.98
N PRO A 257 -6.62 -7.97 -9.97
CA PRO A 257 -7.20 -8.23 -11.29
C PRO A 257 -6.60 -9.46 -11.95
N GLY A 258 -7.45 -10.30 -12.55
CA GLY A 258 -7.03 -11.55 -13.18
C GLY A 258 -5.96 -11.38 -14.28
N GLY A 259 -5.96 -10.23 -14.96
CA GLY A 259 -4.95 -9.86 -15.95
C GLY A 259 -3.53 -9.75 -15.37
N LEU A 260 -3.42 -9.36 -14.09
CA LEU A 260 -2.16 -9.30 -13.35
C LEU A 260 -1.82 -10.63 -12.68
N ALA A 261 -2.82 -11.31 -12.13
CA ALA A 261 -2.62 -12.56 -11.39
C ALA A 261 -2.18 -13.72 -12.30
N ARG A 262 -2.78 -13.87 -13.50
CA ARG A 262 -2.50 -15.00 -14.42
C ARG A 262 -1.02 -15.11 -14.82
N PRO A 263 -0.36 -14.07 -15.33
CA PRO A 263 1.06 -14.14 -15.71
C PRO A 263 1.95 -14.50 -14.52
N LEU A 264 1.65 -13.98 -13.34
CA LEU A 264 2.40 -14.27 -12.12
C LEU A 264 2.22 -15.72 -11.68
N VAL A 265 0.99 -16.25 -11.64
CA VAL A 265 0.72 -17.65 -11.30
C VAL A 265 1.46 -18.60 -12.26
N GLY A 266 1.53 -18.27 -13.56
CA GLY A 266 2.32 -19.03 -14.53
C GLY A 266 3.81 -19.06 -14.20
N SER A 267 4.35 -18.00 -13.60
CA SER A 267 5.77 -17.90 -13.23
C SER A 267 6.12 -18.70 -11.97
N LEU A 268 5.10 -19.07 -11.14
CA LEU A 268 5.32 -19.83 -9.91
C LEU A 268 5.68 -21.31 -10.14
N THR A 269 5.52 -21.81 -11.35
CA THR A 269 5.80 -23.22 -11.68
C THR A 269 7.29 -23.54 -11.74
N SER A 270 8.14 -22.53 -11.84
CA SER A 270 9.60 -22.65 -11.95
C SER A 270 10.27 -22.29 -10.62
N GLU A 271 11.41 -22.90 -10.35
CA GLU A 271 12.28 -22.48 -9.27
C GLU A 271 12.94 -21.14 -9.62
N VAL A 272 12.94 -20.18 -8.67
CA VAL A 272 13.49 -18.83 -8.86
C VAL A 272 14.35 -18.46 -7.64
N VAL A 273 15.60 -18.93 -7.68
CA VAL A 273 16.63 -18.74 -6.66
C VAL A 273 17.86 -18.11 -7.34
N CYS A 274 18.49 -17.16 -6.69
CA CYS A 274 19.70 -16.50 -7.17
C CYS A 274 20.82 -17.52 -7.37
N ARG A 275 21.57 -17.36 -8.44
CA ARG A 275 22.74 -18.20 -8.76
C ARG A 275 24.04 -17.54 -8.33
N GLU A 276 24.01 -16.24 -8.15
CA GLU A 276 25.13 -15.41 -7.77
C GLU A 276 24.65 -14.27 -6.87
N HIS A 277 25.56 -13.55 -6.27
CA HIS A 277 25.31 -12.36 -5.46
C HIS A 277 26.36 -11.27 -5.75
N ASP A 278 26.84 -11.24 -6.99
CA ASP A 278 27.95 -10.39 -7.42
C ASP A 278 27.64 -8.90 -7.30
N ILE A 279 26.36 -8.53 -7.26
CA ILE A 279 25.97 -7.13 -7.07
C ILE A 279 26.54 -6.54 -5.77
N ALA A 280 26.75 -7.36 -4.74
CA ALA A 280 27.30 -6.95 -3.45
C ALA A 280 28.75 -6.44 -3.55
N GLU A 281 29.50 -6.80 -4.58
CA GLU A 281 30.84 -6.27 -4.84
C GLU A 281 30.82 -4.76 -5.16
N TYR A 282 29.73 -4.29 -5.76
CA TYR A 282 29.55 -2.90 -6.19
C TYR A 282 28.61 -2.12 -5.28
N VAL A 283 27.59 -2.79 -4.77
CA VAL A 283 26.57 -2.22 -3.87
C VAL A 283 26.54 -3.08 -2.61
N PRO A 284 27.40 -2.81 -1.63
CA PRO A 284 27.49 -3.60 -0.41
C PRO A 284 26.18 -3.67 0.35
N ASP A 285 25.90 -4.79 0.97
CA ASP A 285 24.75 -4.98 1.82
C ASP A 285 24.71 -3.93 2.96
N PRO A 286 23.53 -3.55 3.43
CA PRO A 286 23.43 -2.60 4.54
C PRO A 286 24.02 -3.19 5.83
N PRO A 287 24.44 -2.34 6.80
CA PRO A 287 24.80 -2.82 8.13
C PRO A 287 23.66 -3.68 8.71
N GLY A 288 23.97 -4.91 9.10
CA GLY A 288 22.99 -5.90 9.55
C GLY A 288 22.42 -6.80 8.45
N GLY A 289 22.88 -6.66 7.20
CA GLY A 289 22.49 -7.48 6.05
C GLY A 289 21.15 -7.09 5.42
N LEU A 290 20.74 -7.88 4.43
CA LEU A 290 19.44 -7.73 3.77
C LEU A 290 18.31 -8.17 4.73
N LEU A 291 17.11 -7.62 4.52
CA LEU A 291 15.95 -7.99 5.34
C LEU A 291 15.50 -9.43 5.07
N GLY A 292 15.37 -10.20 6.15
CA GLY A 292 14.70 -11.49 6.10
C GLY A 292 13.21 -11.37 5.79
N PHE A 293 12.61 -12.46 5.33
CA PHE A 293 11.21 -12.51 4.92
C PHE A 293 10.25 -12.04 6.03
N ASP A 294 10.44 -12.49 7.26
CA ASP A 294 9.54 -12.16 8.37
C ASP A 294 9.59 -10.67 8.73
N ASP A 295 10.79 -10.06 8.67
CA ASP A 295 10.95 -8.63 8.93
C ASP A 295 10.35 -7.79 7.80
N ALA A 296 10.54 -8.20 6.56
CA ALA A 296 9.91 -7.56 5.40
C ALA A 296 8.38 -7.61 5.49
N VAL A 297 7.80 -8.76 5.87
CA VAL A 297 6.36 -8.90 6.10
C VAL A 297 5.89 -8.03 7.27
N ARG A 298 6.64 -8.00 8.37
CA ARG A 298 6.30 -7.19 9.55
C ARG A 298 6.24 -5.71 9.20
N LEU A 299 7.22 -5.21 8.46
CA LEU A 299 7.24 -3.82 7.98
C LEU A 299 6.06 -3.52 7.04
N ALA A 300 5.78 -4.42 6.08
CA ALA A 300 4.65 -4.26 5.16
C ALA A 300 3.30 -4.21 5.90
N LEU A 301 3.12 -5.05 6.95
CA LEU A 301 1.89 -5.07 7.75
C LEU A 301 1.77 -3.87 8.70
N GLN A 302 2.87 -3.39 9.26
CA GLN A 302 2.88 -2.23 10.15
C GLN A 302 2.43 -0.98 9.40
N ARG A 303 2.98 -0.71 8.23
CA ARG A 303 2.66 0.45 7.40
C ARG A 303 1.20 0.50 6.95
N VAL A 304 0.63 -0.64 6.62
CA VAL A 304 -0.79 -0.72 6.28
C VAL A 304 -1.67 -0.35 7.47
N ARG A 305 -1.30 -0.79 8.68
CA ARG A 305 -2.03 -0.44 9.90
C ARG A 305 -1.96 1.05 10.21
N GLU A 306 -0.81 1.67 9.96
CA GLU A 306 -0.59 3.10 10.19
C GLU A 306 -1.28 3.98 9.12
N ALA A 307 -1.22 3.61 7.85
CA ALA A 307 -1.84 4.35 6.75
C ALA A 307 -3.37 4.28 6.73
N GLY A 308 -3.94 3.15 7.18
CA GLY A 308 -5.38 2.99 7.31
C GLY A 308 -6.01 3.85 8.40
N VAL A 309 -5.19 4.32 9.35
CA VAL A 309 -5.60 5.17 10.47
C VAL A 309 -4.95 6.54 10.23
N GLY A 310 -5.60 7.41 9.49
CA GLY A 310 -5.13 8.71 8.96
C GLY A 310 -4.39 9.66 9.92
N THR A 311 -3.35 9.21 10.61
CA THR A 311 -2.45 10.09 11.36
C THR A 311 -1.31 10.58 10.48
N ARG A 312 -1.48 11.72 9.84
CA ARG A 312 -0.39 12.45 9.19
C ARG A 312 0.68 13.00 10.16
N TRP A 313 0.54 12.81 11.47
CA TRP A 313 1.46 13.38 12.47
C TRP A 313 2.41 12.37 13.12
N SER A 314 2.15 11.07 13.05
CA SER A 314 3.10 10.04 13.52
C SER A 314 4.04 9.52 12.43
N SER A 315 3.82 9.94 11.21
CA SER A 315 4.75 9.69 10.10
C SER A 315 5.80 10.82 10.03
N ALA A 316 6.61 10.97 11.08
CA ALA A 316 7.97 11.38 10.81
C ALA A 316 8.51 10.35 9.80
N PRO A 317 8.98 10.76 8.61
CA PRO A 317 9.57 9.83 7.66
C PRO A 317 10.69 9.10 8.39
N VAL A 318 10.49 7.82 8.68
CA VAL A 318 11.60 6.97 9.09
C VAL A 318 12.43 6.80 7.84
N PRO A 319 13.62 7.36 7.76
CA PRO A 319 14.48 7.21 6.60
C PRO A 319 14.64 5.71 6.32
N GLY A 320 14.30 5.26 5.11
CA GLY A 320 14.41 3.87 4.69
C GLY A 320 13.16 2.98 4.88
N ALA A 321 11.95 3.55 4.92
CA ALA A 321 10.72 2.79 4.90
C ALA A 321 9.91 2.99 3.60
N PRO A 322 10.28 2.30 2.51
CA PRO A 322 9.67 2.45 1.19
C PRO A 322 8.29 1.78 1.05
N SER A 323 7.66 1.42 2.16
CA SER A 323 6.36 0.73 2.17
C SER A 323 5.16 1.66 2.33
N ASP A 324 5.34 2.98 2.34
CA ASP A 324 4.24 3.93 2.46
C ASP A 324 3.33 3.86 1.23
N PRO A 325 1.99 3.89 1.40
CA PRO A 325 1.06 3.95 0.29
C PRO A 325 1.29 5.21 -0.56
N LEU A 326 1.31 5.02 -1.87
CA LEU A 326 1.40 6.11 -2.84
C LEU A 326 0.01 6.41 -3.42
N PRO A 327 -0.26 7.66 -3.86
CA PRO A 327 -1.53 8.02 -4.49
C PRO A 327 -1.86 7.19 -5.74
N THR A 328 -0.87 6.63 -6.39
CA THR A 328 -1.00 5.78 -7.57
C THR A 328 -1.02 4.28 -7.25
N ASP A 329 -0.90 3.89 -5.98
CA ASP A 329 -1.07 2.48 -5.61
C ASP A 329 -2.52 2.06 -5.90
N PRO A 330 -2.74 0.86 -6.44
CA PRO A 330 -4.08 0.37 -6.72
C PRO A 330 -4.93 0.19 -5.45
N ASP A 331 -6.25 0.31 -5.56
CA ASP A 331 -7.20 0.16 -4.44
C ASP A 331 -7.12 -1.19 -3.71
N TRP A 332 -6.58 -2.22 -4.36
CA TRP A 332 -6.35 -3.52 -3.75
C TRP A 332 -5.02 -3.63 -2.99
N ALA A 333 -4.15 -2.62 -3.09
CA ALA A 333 -2.89 -2.55 -2.37
C ALA A 333 -3.11 -2.21 -0.89
N GLY A 334 -2.23 -2.70 -0.03
CA GLY A 334 -2.24 -2.31 1.38
C GLY A 334 -3.22 -3.06 2.28
N GLY A 335 -3.88 -4.13 1.78
CA GLY A 335 -4.78 -4.97 2.55
C GLY A 335 -6.24 -4.55 2.52
N SER A 336 -7.08 -5.31 3.21
CA SER A 336 -8.50 -5.03 3.28
C SER A 336 -8.80 -4.11 4.45
N LEU A 337 -9.12 -2.85 4.15
CA LEU A 337 -9.73 -1.93 5.11
C LEU A 337 -11.17 -1.67 4.66
N TYR A 338 -12.10 -1.84 5.59
CA TYR A 338 -13.46 -1.44 5.37
C TYR A 338 -13.66 -0.05 5.96
N VAL A 339 -14.09 0.89 5.13
CA VAL A 339 -14.31 2.29 5.52
C VAL A 339 -15.76 2.66 5.24
N ASP A 340 -16.43 3.24 6.25
CA ASP A 340 -17.72 3.92 6.10
C ASP A 340 -17.50 5.38 6.47
N GLU A 341 -17.48 6.25 5.45
CA GLU A 341 -17.27 7.69 5.62
C GLU A 341 -18.54 8.44 5.29
N ARG A 342 -18.87 9.40 6.15
CA ARG A 342 -20.08 10.22 6.04
C ARG A 342 -19.79 11.65 6.40
N GLU A 343 -20.40 12.57 5.65
CA GLU A 343 -20.24 14.00 5.82
C GLU A 343 -21.58 14.67 6.09
N ALA A 344 -21.59 15.69 6.96
CA ALA A 344 -22.73 16.56 7.16
C ALA A 344 -22.26 18.03 7.24
N ARG A 345 -22.98 18.91 6.58
CA ARG A 345 -22.72 20.35 6.58
C ARG A 345 -23.72 21.08 7.47
N THR A 346 -23.27 22.14 8.12
CA THR A 346 -24.09 22.94 9.04
C THR A 346 -23.66 24.40 9.02
N ALA A 347 -24.62 25.28 9.33
CA ALA A 347 -24.36 26.71 9.55
C ALA A 347 -23.75 27.00 10.95
N ALA A 348 -23.72 26.02 11.85
CA ALA A 348 -23.09 26.18 13.16
C ALA A 348 -21.56 26.35 13.00
N PRO A 349 -20.91 27.19 13.84
CA PRO A 349 -19.47 27.37 13.79
C PRO A 349 -18.72 26.11 14.25
N PRO A 350 -17.45 25.92 13.84
CA PRO A 350 -16.67 24.71 14.17
C PRO A 350 -16.62 24.40 15.68
N GLU A 351 -16.53 25.41 16.51
CA GLU A 351 -16.45 25.28 17.97
C GLU A 351 -17.75 24.69 18.58
N ALA A 352 -18.92 25.03 17.99
CA ALA A 352 -20.20 24.48 18.43
C ALA A 352 -20.32 23.00 18.05
N VAL A 353 -19.85 22.60 16.86
CA VAL A 353 -19.82 21.20 16.44
C VAL A 353 -18.81 20.43 17.27
N TRP A 354 -17.62 21.01 17.53
CA TRP A 354 -16.60 20.37 18.34
C TRP A 354 -17.06 20.08 19.77
N ARG A 355 -17.77 21.02 20.43
CA ARG A 355 -18.34 20.78 21.75
C ARG A 355 -19.25 19.53 21.81
N VAL A 356 -20.03 19.30 20.75
CA VAL A 356 -20.87 18.11 20.64
C VAL A 356 -20.01 16.85 20.44
N VAL A 357 -18.98 16.93 19.59
CA VAL A 357 -18.04 15.83 19.35
C VAL A 357 -17.24 15.50 20.61
N GLU A 358 -16.70 16.49 21.29
CA GLU A 358 -15.95 16.29 22.53
C GLU A 358 -16.85 15.79 23.67
N GLY A 359 -18.16 16.13 23.65
CA GLY A 359 -19.17 15.68 24.60
C GLY A 359 -19.75 14.29 24.35
N ILE A 360 -19.37 13.58 23.30
CA ILE A 360 -19.96 12.29 22.90
C ILE A 360 -19.71 11.15 23.92
N GLY A 361 -20.63 10.21 24.02
CA GLY A 361 -20.55 9.04 24.90
C GLY A 361 -20.98 9.30 26.34
N GLY A 362 -20.93 8.27 27.20
CA GLY A 362 -21.46 8.33 28.56
C GLY A 362 -22.94 8.71 28.58
N ASP A 363 -23.29 9.60 29.47
CA ASP A 363 -24.70 10.07 29.67
C ASP A 363 -25.24 10.87 28.46
N ASN A 364 -24.37 11.50 27.69
CA ASN A 364 -24.75 12.23 26.47
C ASN A 364 -25.10 11.32 25.28
N GLY A 365 -24.70 10.05 25.34
CA GLY A 365 -24.95 9.05 24.30
C GLY A 365 -24.18 9.28 23.01
N TRP A 366 -24.55 8.49 21.98
CA TRP A 366 -23.81 8.41 20.68
C TRP A 366 -24.56 9.08 19.53
N TYR A 367 -25.56 9.88 19.80
CA TYR A 367 -26.37 10.56 18.79
C TYR A 367 -26.94 9.63 17.68
N SER A 368 -27.14 8.36 18.02
CA SER A 368 -27.68 7.31 17.14
C SER A 368 -28.67 6.43 17.96
N LEU A 369 -29.14 5.33 17.35
CA LEU A 369 -30.14 4.43 17.96
C LEU A 369 -29.64 3.84 19.30
N PRO A 370 -30.19 4.25 20.49
CA PRO A 370 -29.71 3.79 21.80
C PRO A 370 -29.82 2.26 21.98
N VAL A 371 -30.88 1.66 21.39
CA VAL A 371 -31.15 0.22 21.50
C VAL A 371 -30.04 -0.60 20.79
N ALA A 372 -29.54 -0.12 19.67
CA ALA A 372 -28.49 -0.81 18.93
C ALA A 372 -27.18 -0.88 19.75
N TRP A 373 -26.83 0.18 20.44
CA TRP A 373 -25.65 0.23 21.31
C TRP A 373 -25.81 -0.65 22.56
N ARG A 374 -27.00 -0.70 23.17
CA ARG A 374 -27.28 -1.60 24.30
C ARG A 374 -27.20 -3.06 23.89
N LEU A 375 -27.80 -3.45 22.75
CA LEU A 375 -27.71 -4.80 22.22
C LEU A 375 -26.27 -5.20 21.91
N ARG A 376 -25.52 -4.30 21.30
CA ARG A 376 -24.11 -4.47 21.02
C ARG A 376 -23.29 -4.70 22.30
N GLY A 377 -23.50 -3.87 23.32
CA GLY A 377 -22.82 -4.04 24.61
C GLY A 377 -23.17 -5.35 25.32
N LEU A 378 -24.40 -5.84 25.18
CA LEU A 378 -24.82 -7.14 25.69
C LEU A 378 -24.09 -8.29 24.96
N LEU A 379 -24.04 -8.25 23.64
CA LEU A 379 -23.33 -9.26 22.84
C LEU A 379 -21.82 -9.26 23.14
N ASP A 380 -21.21 -8.09 23.34
CA ASP A 380 -19.80 -7.99 23.70
C ASP A 380 -19.54 -8.61 25.10
N ARG A 381 -20.44 -8.40 26.06
CA ARG A 381 -20.34 -9.08 27.39
C ARG A 381 -20.47 -10.59 27.29
N LEU A 382 -21.38 -11.09 26.48
CA LEU A 382 -21.57 -12.53 26.29
C LEU A 382 -20.33 -13.18 25.65
N SER A 383 -19.59 -12.40 24.83
CA SER A 383 -18.30 -12.84 24.26
C SER A 383 -17.09 -12.58 25.17
N GLY A 384 -17.30 -12.09 26.39
CA GLY A 384 -16.26 -11.80 27.38
C GLY A 384 -15.50 -10.49 27.13
N GLY A 385 -16.12 -9.55 26.41
CA GLY A 385 -15.62 -8.19 26.19
C GLY A 385 -16.00 -7.22 27.32
N VAL A 386 -15.60 -5.95 27.18
CA VAL A 386 -15.76 -4.90 28.22
C VAL A 386 -17.21 -4.38 28.37
N GLY A 387 -18.07 -4.56 27.36
CA GLY A 387 -19.44 -4.03 27.35
C GLY A 387 -19.47 -2.50 27.47
N LEU A 388 -20.67 -1.92 27.75
CA LEU A 388 -20.88 -0.47 27.94
C LEU A 388 -20.52 0.04 29.37
N ARG A 389 -19.62 -0.59 30.11
CA ARG A 389 -19.49 -0.34 31.55
C ARG A 389 -18.55 0.77 31.96
N ARG A 390 -17.73 1.32 31.06
CA ARG A 390 -16.68 2.26 31.50
C ARG A 390 -17.12 3.70 31.65
N GLY A 391 -18.23 4.07 30.99
CA GLY A 391 -18.73 5.44 31.06
C GLY A 391 -17.69 6.45 30.53
N ARG A 392 -17.74 7.64 31.10
CA ARG A 392 -16.89 8.76 30.74
C ARG A 392 -16.25 9.35 32.00
N ARG A 393 -14.96 9.68 32.00
CA ARG A 393 -14.24 10.25 33.15
C ARG A 393 -14.65 11.70 33.44
N ASP A 394 -14.76 12.51 32.40
CA ASP A 394 -15.08 13.93 32.46
C ASP A 394 -16.23 14.23 31.46
N PRO A 395 -17.34 14.83 31.90
CA PRO A 395 -18.52 15.07 31.04
C PRO A 395 -18.28 16.06 29.91
N ALA A 396 -17.23 16.91 29.97
CA ALA A 396 -16.98 17.97 29.02
C ALA A 396 -15.72 17.77 28.19
N ARG A 397 -14.69 17.13 28.74
CA ARG A 397 -13.38 17.05 28.10
C ARG A 397 -12.88 15.60 27.93
N LEU A 398 -12.17 15.36 26.84
CA LEU A 398 -11.50 14.09 26.55
C LEU A 398 -10.00 14.29 26.51
N ARG A 399 -9.25 13.27 26.93
CA ARG A 399 -7.79 13.19 26.82
C ARG A 399 -7.40 11.88 26.15
N THR A 400 -6.29 11.88 25.46
CA THR A 400 -5.68 10.64 24.94
C THR A 400 -5.49 9.64 26.08
N GLY A 401 -5.93 8.40 25.86
CA GLY A 401 -5.93 7.35 26.86
C GLY A 401 -7.23 7.22 27.67
N ASP A 402 -8.18 8.17 27.61
CA ASP A 402 -9.46 8.04 28.30
C ASP A 402 -10.28 6.86 27.76
N ALA A 403 -10.98 6.17 28.67
CA ALA A 403 -11.99 5.20 28.30
C ALA A 403 -13.33 5.94 28.05
N LEU A 404 -13.97 5.62 26.94
CA LEU A 404 -15.25 6.18 26.54
C LEU A 404 -16.19 5.04 26.13
N ASP A 405 -17.00 4.56 27.05
CA ASP A 405 -17.80 3.34 26.91
C ASP A 405 -16.93 2.11 26.56
N PHE A 406 -17.03 1.61 25.34
CA PHE A 406 -16.18 0.51 24.82
C PHE A 406 -15.06 0.99 23.89
N TRP A 407 -14.84 2.30 23.85
CA TRP A 407 -13.78 2.92 23.06
C TRP A 407 -12.64 3.41 23.95
N ARG A 408 -11.45 3.46 23.38
CA ARG A 408 -10.29 4.16 23.93
C ARG A 408 -10.02 5.40 23.09
N VAL A 409 -9.89 6.54 23.70
CA VAL A 409 -9.45 7.76 23.04
C VAL A 409 -7.99 7.58 22.63
N GLU A 410 -7.73 7.51 21.34
CA GLU A 410 -6.40 7.32 20.78
C GLU A 410 -5.72 8.66 20.44
N ALA A 411 -6.49 9.63 19.94
CA ALA A 411 -6.03 10.99 19.71
C ALA A 411 -7.15 12.00 19.89
N VAL A 412 -6.80 13.18 20.39
CA VAL A 412 -7.66 14.37 20.45
C VAL A 412 -6.85 15.55 19.91
N GLU A 413 -7.34 16.15 18.83
CA GLU A 413 -6.86 17.43 18.32
C GLU A 413 -8.01 18.45 18.55
N PRO A 414 -7.93 19.28 19.58
CA PRO A 414 -9.03 20.18 19.96
C PRO A 414 -9.51 21.04 18.79
N GLY A 415 -10.83 21.09 18.61
CA GLY A 415 -11.46 21.79 17.49
C GLY A 415 -11.43 21.07 16.15
N ARG A 416 -10.70 19.95 16.01
CA ARG A 416 -10.44 19.33 14.71
C ARG A 416 -10.76 17.85 14.61
N LEU A 417 -10.21 17.01 15.51
CA LEU A 417 -10.28 15.56 15.37
C LEU A 417 -10.37 14.85 16.72
N LEU A 418 -11.32 13.93 16.83
CA LEU A 418 -11.38 12.90 17.87
C LEU A 418 -11.26 11.52 17.21
N ARG A 419 -10.25 10.75 17.63
CA ARG A 419 -10.08 9.36 17.19
C ARG A 419 -10.28 8.42 18.36
N LEU A 420 -11.10 7.41 18.11
CA LEU A 420 -11.47 6.38 19.06
C LEU A 420 -11.09 5.02 18.52
N ARG A 421 -10.45 4.18 19.33
CA ARG A 421 -10.15 2.78 19.03
C ARG A 421 -11.08 1.88 19.83
N ALA A 422 -11.71 0.91 19.16
CA ALA A 422 -12.59 -0.05 19.83
C ALA A 422 -11.77 -1.01 20.74
N GLU A 423 -12.26 -1.21 21.95
CA GLU A 423 -11.72 -2.18 22.92
C GLU A 423 -12.62 -3.41 23.09
N MET A 424 -13.74 -3.46 22.37
CA MET A 424 -14.59 -4.65 22.33
C MET A 424 -13.88 -5.80 21.58
N ARG A 425 -14.26 -7.03 21.88
CA ARG A 425 -13.76 -8.21 21.19
C ARG A 425 -14.30 -8.28 19.77
N LEU A 426 -13.43 -8.00 18.81
CA LEU A 426 -13.72 -8.02 17.39
C LEU A 426 -12.76 -8.99 16.68
N PRO A 427 -13.18 -9.67 15.63
CA PRO A 427 -12.27 -10.39 14.76
C PRO A 427 -11.52 -9.40 13.82
N GLY A 428 -10.84 -8.44 14.42
CA GLY A 428 -10.13 -7.34 13.76
C GLY A 428 -9.96 -6.14 14.68
N ARG A 429 -9.57 -5.01 14.10
CA ARG A 429 -9.46 -3.72 14.80
C ARG A 429 -10.42 -2.71 14.18
N ALA A 430 -11.03 -1.88 15.02
CA ALA A 430 -11.96 -0.85 14.56
C ALA A 430 -11.60 0.51 15.16
N TRP A 431 -11.78 1.53 14.36
CA TRP A 431 -11.61 2.94 14.75
C TRP A 431 -12.83 3.74 14.32
N LEU A 432 -13.09 4.80 15.07
CA LEU A 432 -14.07 5.83 14.74
C LEU A 432 -13.37 7.19 14.81
N GLU A 433 -13.36 7.90 13.70
CA GLU A 433 -12.82 9.24 13.57
C GLU A 433 -13.97 10.22 13.40
N LEU A 434 -13.96 11.29 14.20
CA LEU A 434 -14.93 12.37 14.17
C LEU A 434 -14.15 13.66 13.95
N ALA A 435 -14.31 14.26 12.77
CA ALA A 435 -13.55 15.44 12.38
C ALA A 435 -14.48 16.64 12.12
N VAL A 436 -13.98 17.83 12.43
CA VAL A 436 -14.65 19.10 12.18
C VAL A 436 -13.71 20.01 11.40
N ARG A 437 -14.20 20.63 10.34
CA ARG A 437 -13.46 21.63 9.57
C ARG A 437 -14.36 22.83 9.22
N PRO A 438 -13.79 24.03 9.04
CA PRO A 438 -14.54 25.17 8.52
C PRO A 438 -15.13 24.85 7.14
N GLY A 439 -16.33 25.35 6.89
CA GLY A 439 -16.98 25.26 5.58
C GLY A 439 -16.56 26.41 4.67
N GLU A 440 -16.43 26.16 3.36
CA GLU A 440 -16.03 27.15 2.34
C GLU A 440 -16.95 28.40 2.24
N ARG A 441 -18.22 28.26 2.62
CA ARG A 441 -19.24 29.33 2.59
C ARG A 441 -19.66 29.78 3.99
N GLY A 442 -18.78 29.57 4.98
CA GLY A 442 -19.13 29.73 6.40
C GLY A 442 -19.74 28.46 7.01
N GLY A 443 -19.89 28.43 8.34
CA GLY A 443 -20.33 27.23 9.07
C GLY A 443 -19.26 26.16 9.16
N SER A 444 -19.69 24.90 9.23
CA SER A 444 -18.79 23.76 9.43
C SER A 444 -19.15 22.55 8.60
N VAL A 445 -18.16 21.74 8.33
CA VAL A 445 -18.29 20.39 7.80
C VAL A 445 -17.85 19.41 8.86
N TYR A 446 -18.76 18.53 9.25
CA TYR A 446 -18.51 17.40 10.12
C TYR A 446 -18.31 16.13 9.29
N THR A 447 -17.20 15.42 9.52
CA THR A 447 -16.88 14.15 8.86
C THR A 447 -16.79 13.05 9.92
N GLN A 448 -17.47 11.95 9.68
CA GLN A 448 -17.42 10.74 10.48
C GLN A 448 -16.88 9.60 9.63
N ARG A 449 -15.80 8.95 10.10
CA ARG A 449 -15.16 7.86 9.40
C ARG A 449 -15.01 6.66 10.33
N ALA A 450 -15.71 5.57 10.02
CA ALA A 450 -15.54 4.30 10.71
C ALA A 450 -14.63 3.40 9.87
N VAL A 451 -13.57 2.90 10.49
CA VAL A 451 -12.56 2.07 9.84
C VAL A 451 -12.51 0.71 10.54
N PHE A 452 -12.53 -0.37 9.77
CA PHE A 452 -12.37 -1.73 10.28
C PHE A 452 -11.29 -2.48 9.50
N SER A 453 -10.27 -2.94 10.22
CA SER A 453 -9.21 -3.82 9.71
C SER A 453 -9.54 -5.26 10.11
N PRO A 454 -10.01 -6.10 9.18
CA PRO A 454 -10.39 -7.48 9.48
C PRO A 454 -9.16 -8.33 9.83
N HIS A 455 -9.34 -9.31 10.72
CA HIS A 455 -8.34 -10.31 11.03
C HIS A 455 -8.81 -11.69 10.56
N GLY A 456 -8.19 -12.21 9.52
CA GLY A 456 -8.53 -13.48 8.90
C GLY A 456 -9.95 -13.52 8.32
N LEU A 457 -10.39 -14.71 7.90
CA LEU A 457 -11.69 -14.91 7.30
C LEU A 457 -12.86 -14.47 8.20
N LEU A 458 -12.75 -14.72 9.51
CA LEU A 458 -13.79 -14.33 10.46
C LEU A 458 -13.99 -12.80 10.50
N GLY A 459 -12.93 -12.01 10.33
CA GLY A 459 -13.03 -10.56 10.23
C GLY A 459 -13.81 -10.11 9.01
N HIS A 460 -13.59 -10.73 7.87
CA HIS A 460 -14.32 -10.44 6.64
C HIS A 460 -15.80 -10.83 6.73
N LEU A 461 -16.12 -12.00 7.27
CA LEU A 461 -17.48 -12.46 7.48
C LEU A 461 -18.21 -11.57 8.48
N TYR A 462 -17.57 -11.21 9.56
CA TYR A 462 -18.10 -10.27 10.55
C TYR A 462 -18.49 -8.95 9.89
N TRP A 463 -17.60 -8.30 9.14
CA TRP A 463 -17.93 -7.03 8.49
C TRP A 463 -19.11 -7.17 7.54
N ARG A 464 -19.14 -8.20 6.72
CA ARG A 464 -20.25 -8.44 5.79
C ARG A 464 -21.59 -8.62 6.52
N SER A 465 -21.59 -9.28 7.68
CA SER A 465 -22.81 -9.49 8.46
C SER A 465 -23.30 -8.21 9.15
N ILE A 466 -22.38 -7.35 9.59
CA ILE A 466 -22.76 -6.10 10.31
C ILE A 466 -22.95 -4.89 9.39
N SER A 467 -22.45 -4.91 8.17
CA SER A 467 -22.46 -3.76 7.26
C SER A 467 -23.87 -3.18 7.00
N PRO A 468 -24.96 -3.95 6.86
CA PRO A 468 -26.31 -3.41 6.76
C PRO A 468 -26.75 -2.67 8.05
N PHE A 469 -26.43 -3.23 9.22
CA PHE A 469 -26.72 -2.60 10.52
C PHE A 469 -25.84 -1.38 10.75
N HIS A 470 -24.60 -1.41 10.28
CA HIS A 470 -23.68 -0.28 10.33
C HIS A 470 -24.26 0.94 9.61
N ALA A 471 -24.81 0.73 8.41
CA ALA A 471 -25.48 1.77 7.64
C ALA A 471 -26.68 2.39 8.40
N LEU A 472 -27.45 1.58 9.12
CA LEU A 472 -28.58 2.04 9.91
C LEU A 472 -28.14 2.82 11.15
N VAL A 473 -27.16 2.30 11.91
CA VAL A 473 -26.70 2.90 13.19
C VAL A 473 -25.94 4.20 12.94
N PHE A 474 -25.02 4.21 11.98
CA PHE A 474 -24.20 5.39 11.69
C PHE A 474 -24.86 6.37 10.71
N GLY A 475 -25.92 5.96 9.97
CA GLY A 475 -26.59 6.82 8.99
C GLY A 475 -27.24 8.09 9.57
N GLY A 476 -27.76 8.00 10.78
CA GLY A 476 -28.41 9.12 11.49
C GLY A 476 -27.47 9.99 12.31
N MET A 477 -26.33 9.45 12.72
CA MET A 477 -25.42 10.08 13.68
C MET A 477 -24.88 11.45 13.19
N PRO A 478 -24.40 11.66 11.97
CA PRO A 478 -23.92 12.95 11.50
C PRO A 478 -25.01 14.03 11.54
N ARG A 479 -26.22 13.69 11.12
CA ARG A 479 -27.37 14.62 11.14
C ARG A 479 -27.75 15.04 12.56
N ASN A 480 -27.69 14.11 13.50
CA ASN A 480 -28.06 14.38 14.90
C ASN A 480 -26.96 15.21 15.57
N ILE A 481 -25.69 14.98 15.32
CA ILE A 481 -24.57 15.77 15.83
C ILE A 481 -24.67 17.22 15.35
N VAL A 482 -24.83 17.45 14.04
CA VAL A 482 -24.93 18.81 13.51
C VAL A 482 -26.21 19.52 14.00
N ARG A 483 -27.33 18.80 14.18
CA ARG A 483 -28.56 19.34 14.75
C ARG A 483 -28.36 19.75 16.21
N ALA A 484 -27.68 18.95 17.01
CA ALA A 484 -27.35 19.27 18.38
C ALA A 484 -26.44 20.50 18.48
N ALA A 485 -25.46 20.64 17.56
CA ALA A 485 -24.58 21.79 17.47
C ALA A 485 -25.35 23.10 17.17
N VAL A 486 -26.32 23.07 16.26
CA VAL A 486 -27.17 24.22 15.94
C VAL A 486 -28.03 24.60 17.15
N ALA A 487 -28.65 23.64 17.83
CA ALA A 487 -29.47 23.88 19.03
C ALA A 487 -28.65 24.46 20.18
N GLY A 488 -27.41 24.02 20.37
CA GLY A 488 -26.45 24.55 21.35
C GLY A 488 -26.04 25.99 21.05
N ALA A 489 -25.67 26.27 19.79
CA ALA A 489 -25.29 27.61 19.37
C ALA A 489 -26.42 28.64 19.47
N GLY A 490 -27.67 28.20 19.35
CA GLY A 490 -28.86 29.07 19.57
C GLY A 490 -29.05 29.51 21.03
N ARG A 491 -28.73 28.65 21.98
CA ARG A 491 -28.83 28.96 23.43
C ARG A 491 -27.77 29.95 23.89
N ASP A 492 -26.59 29.90 23.35
CA ASP A 492 -25.48 30.85 23.68
C ASP A 492 -25.72 32.26 23.12
N ARG A 493 -26.68 32.44 22.21
CA ARG A 493 -27.03 33.72 21.59
C ARG A 493 -28.21 34.44 22.25
N THR A 494 -28.89 33.79 23.20
CA THR A 494 -29.98 34.46 23.94
C THR A 494 -29.36 35.28 25.06
N PRO A 495 -29.43 36.64 25.05
CA PRO A 495 -28.94 37.45 26.16
C PRO A 495 -29.72 37.11 27.40
N THR A 496 -29.04 36.82 28.50
CA THR A 496 -29.64 36.83 29.82
C THR A 496 -30.23 38.23 30.03
N ALA A 497 -31.55 38.36 29.98
CA ALA A 497 -32.24 39.56 30.43
C ALA A 497 -31.84 39.80 31.89
N GLY A 498 -31.07 40.85 32.12
CA GLY A 498 -30.67 41.26 33.47
C GLY A 498 -31.89 41.54 34.33
N PRO A 499 -31.80 41.32 35.65
CA PRO A 499 -32.90 41.63 36.58
C PRO A 499 -33.16 43.12 36.59
N ARG A 500 -34.42 43.46 36.41
CA ARG A 500 -34.93 44.83 36.68
C ARG A 500 -34.98 45.07 38.16
#